data_02b60a179e480f30d80186fb651c1482
#
_entry.id   02b60a179e480f30d80186fb651c1482
#
_cell.length_a   1.000
_cell.length_b   1.000
_cell.length_c   1.000
_cell.angle_alpha   90.00
_cell.angle_beta   90.00
_cell.angle_gamma   90.00
#
_symmetry.space_group_name_H-M   'P 1'
#
loop_
_entity.id
_entity.type
_entity.pdbx_description
1 polymer ?
#
loop_
_entity_poly.entity_id
_entity_poly.type
_entity_poly.pdbx_seq_one_letter_code
_entity_poly.pdbx_strand_id
1 'polypeptide(L)'
;LFKSSTPQERLEAIVNHFDYLKDVFTDEAIREMYSVDPDNIYDDVSRMNRGYIVWESEDLDMVARLYYGPGQRKEGFLTLLLTLGKQGVYHANFRFGKGFNGEPAMWIGTIQGYKDGLDNAKTVTKKMFGYRPKNFIMFLLRHIAAICKVESIYAVSDEGFYANTHLVRGHRAKVAELDPLWEESGGVVCSDERFFKIPLEEYRKPIEEIKSQKRSQYRKRYDLLDQYQLEVKENLKRSEEHTSELQSLM
;
A
#
# COMPACT_ATOMS: atom_id res chain seq x y z
N LEU A 1 -0.63 4.34 13.02
CA LEU A 1 0.17 3.67 14.04
C LEU A 1 -0.60 2.48 14.60
N PHE A 2 -0.63 2.18 15.89
CA PHE A 2 -1.30 0.98 16.38
C PHE A 2 -1.83 1.20 17.81
N LYS A 3 -2.69 0.30 18.28
CA LYS A 3 -3.27 0.32 19.61
C LYS A 3 -2.20 0.37 20.69
N SER A 4 -2.41 1.21 21.69
CA SER A 4 -1.52 1.35 22.86
C SER A 4 -0.08 1.78 22.52
N SER A 5 0.16 2.35 21.33
CA SER A 5 1.47 2.94 21.03
C SER A 5 1.78 4.11 21.97
N THR A 6 2.98 4.09 22.54
CA THR A 6 3.49 5.16 23.40
C THR A 6 3.83 6.42 22.60
N PRO A 7 3.96 7.60 23.23
CA PRO A 7 4.46 8.80 22.57
C PRO A 7 5.85 8.60 21.96
N GLN A 8 6.73 7.85 22.62
CA GLN A 8 8.08 7.55 22.14
C GLN A 8 8.04 6.71 20.87
N GLU A 9 7.28 5.59 20.85
CA GLU A 9 7.11 4.75 19.64
C GLU A 9 6.54 5.54 18.47
N ARG A 10 5.62 6.48 18.74
CA ARG A 10 5.07 7.34 17.69
C ARG A 10 6.09 8.31 17.10
N LEU A 11 6.92 8.91 17.96
CA LEU A 11 8.00 9.79 17.52
C LEU A 11 9.04 9.03 16.72
N GLU A 12 9.48 7.87 17.20
CA GLU A 12 10.41 6.99 16.49
C GLU A 12 9.86 6.54 15.14
N ALA A 13 8.58 6.21 15.07
CA ALA A 13 7.93 5.85 13.80
C ALA A 13 7.96 6.99 12.77
N ILE A 14 7.77 8.24 13.22
CA ILE A 14 7.86 9.42 12.36
C ILE A 14 9.29 9.61 11.86
N VAL A 15 10.25 9.66 12.78
CA VAL A 15 11.67 9.89 12.46
C VAL A 15 12.17 8.79 11.51
N ASN A 16 12.00 7.52 11.88
CA ASN A 16 12.43 6.39 11.05
C ASN A 16 11.79 6.39 9.65
N HIS A 17 10.54 6.85 9.55
CA HIS A 17 9.86 6.91 8.24
C HIS A 17 10.50 7.95 7.33
N PHE A 18 10.69 9.17 7.81
CA PHE A 18 11.27 10.23 6.99
C PHE A 18 12.75 10.03 6.70
N ASP A 19 13.50 9.46 7.63
CA ASP A 19 14.89 9.09 7.38
C ASP A 19 14.95 8.01 6.28
N TYR A 20 14.11 6.99 6.36
CA TYR A 20 14.03 5.95 5.33
C TYR A 20 13.66 6.51 3.95
N LEU A 21 12.70 7.42 3.89
CA LEU A 21 12.31 8.03 2.61
C LEU A 21 13.46 8.76 1.92
N LYS A 22 14.28 9.49 2.68
CA LYS A 22 15.45 10.20 2.14
C LYS A 22 16.51 9.26 1.56
N ASP A 23 16.58 8.03 2.08
CA ASP A 23 17.54 7.02 1.61
C ASP A 23 17.07 6.32 0.34
N VAL A 24 15.76 6.32 0.04
CA VAL A 24 15.18 5.54 -1.07
C VAL A 24 14.48 6.36 -2.14
N PHE A 25 14.15 7.62 -1.88
CA PHE A 25 13.49 8.50 -2.85
C PHE A 25 14.21 9.83 -3.00
N THR A 26 14.10 10.42 -4.19
CA THR A 26 14.58 11.78 -4.42
C THR A 26 13.75 12.81 -3.65
N ASP A 27 14.34 13.98 -3.37
CA ASP A 27 13.63 15.11 -2.76
C ASP A 27 12.40 15.54 -3.58
N GLU A 28 12.45 15.42 -4.90
CA GLU A 28 11.35 15.74 -5.79
C GLU A 28 10.19 14.77 -5.61
N ALA A 29 10.46 13.46 -5.61
CA ALA A 29 9.45 12.43 -5.35
C ALA A 29 8.83 12.59 -3.96
N ILE A 30 9.63 12.89 -2.93
CA ILE A 30 9.13 13.15 -1.58
C ILE A 30 8.24 14.39 -1.56
N ARG A 31 8.63 15.49 -2.22
CA ARG A 31 7.81 16.69 -2.31
C ARG A 31 6.48 16.41 -3.01
N GLU A 32 6.49 15.62 -4.08
CA GLU A 32 5.28 15.24 -4.80
C GLU A 32 4.34 14.40 -3.91
N MET A 33 4.86 13.41 -3.17
CA MET A 33 4.09 12.59 -2.22
C MET A 33 3.47 13.42 -1.09
N TYR A 34 4.17 14.44 -0.60
CA TYR A 34 3.77 15.27 0.55
C TYR A 34 3.24 16.65 0.17
N SER A 35 3.06 16.92 -1.13
CA SER A 35 2.43 18.16 -1.55
C SER A 35 0.97 18.20 -1.09
N VAL A 36 0.65 19.15 -0.23
CA VAL A 36 -0.70 19.37 0.28
C VAL A 36 -1.18 20.73 -0.25
N ASP A 37 -2.39 20.77 -0.81
CA ASP A 37 -3.04 22.03 -1.10
C ASP A 37 -3.59 22.61 0.20
N PRO A 38 -3.08 23.74 0.66
CA PRO A 38 -3.53 24.35 1.91
C PRO A 38 -5.03 24.67 1.92
N ASP A 39 -5.58 25.01 0.76
CA ASP A 39 -6.96 25.44 0.62
C ASP A 39 -7.96 24.28 0.45
N ASN A 40 -7.45 23.09 0.09
CA ASN A 40 -8.27 21.90 -0.21
C ASN A 40 -7.76 20.60 0.44
N ILE A 41 -7.29 20.68 1.68
CA ILE A 41 -6.72 19.53 2.42
C ILE A 41 -7.68 18.34 2.49
N TYR A 42 -8.98 18.59 2.45
CA TYR A 42 -10.03 17.58 2.62
C TYR A 42 -10.82 17.27 1.35
N ASP A 43 -10.51 17.92 0.21
CA ASP A 43 -11.18 17.63 -1.04
C ASP A 43 -10.68 16.30 -1.66
N ASP A 44 -11.59 15.33 -1.76
CA ASP A 44 -11.27 14.00 -2.28
C ASP A 44 -10.87 14.02 -3.77
N VAL A 45 -11.46 14.90 -4.59
CA VAL A 45 -11.13 15.02 -6.01
C VAL A 45 -9.74 15.58 -6.21
N SER A 46 -9.39 16.61 -5.44
CA SER A 46 -8.06 17.24 -5.44
C SER A 46 -6.96 16.23 -5.02
N ARG A 47 -7.25 15.34 -4.06
CA ARG A 47 -6.33 14.29 -3.61
C ARG A 47 -6.09 13.22 -4.66
N MET A 48 -7.10 12.84 -5.44
CA MET A 48 -6.99 11.78 -6.44
C MET A 48 -6.07 12.13 -7.61
N ASN A 49 -5.78 13.42 -7.82
CA ASN A 49 -4.91 13.90 -8.89
C ASN A 49 -3.49 14.25 -8.41
N ARG A 50 -3.18 14.08 -7.12
CA ARG A 50 -1.89 14.43 -6.52
C ARG A 50 -1.12 13.19 -6.08
N GLY A 51 0.17 13.39 -5.87
CA GLY A 51 1.06 12.37 -5.41
C GLY A 51 1.84 11.71 -6.53
N TYR A 52 2.82 10.95 -6.15
CA TYR A 52 3.75 10.28 -7.03
C TYR A 52 3.10 9.04 -7.68
N ILE A 53 3.07 8.98 -9.01
CA ILE A 53 2.50 7.86 -9.76
C ILE A 53 3.49 6.69 -9.70
N VAL A 54 3.07 5.59 -9.07
CA VAL A 54 3.85 4.35 -9.02
C VAL A 54 3.48 3.37 -10.13
N TRP A 55 2.25 3.48 -10.63
CA TRP A 55 1.76 2.64 -11.73
C TRP A 55 0.53 3.27 -12.37
N GLU A 56 0.37 3.13 -13.68
CA GLU A 56 -0.81 3.54 -14.42
C GLU A 56 -1.07 2.63 -15.62
N SER A 57 -2.33 2.54 -16.03
CA SER A 57 -2.76 1.80 -17.22
C SER A 57 -3.90 2.55 -17.89
N GLU A 58 -3.63 3.08 -19.10
CA GLU A 58 -4.64 3.74 -19.91
C GLU A 58 -5.75 2.75 -20.33
N ASP A 59 -5.39 1.53 -20.71
CA ASP A 59 -6.35 0.49 -21.14
C ASP A 59 -7.36 0.13 -20.04
N LEU A 60 -6.93 0.18 -18.78
CA LEU A 60 -7.79 -0.08 -17.65
C LEU A 60 -8.45 1.19 -17.10
N ASP A 61 -7.98 2.37 -17.51
CA ASP A 61 -8.34 3.66 -16.91
C ASP A 61 -8.06 3.66 -15.39
N MET A 62 -6.87 3.15 -15.02
CA MET A 62 -6.47 2.99 -13.61
C MET A 62 -5.14 3.66 -13.32
N VAL A 63 -5.02 4.21 -12.13
CA VAL A 63 -3.78 4.81 -11.61
C VAL A 63 -3.57 4.41 -10.16
N ALA A 64 -2.32 4.12 -9.81
CA ALA A 64 -1.86 3.94 -8.43
C ALA A 64 -0.87 5.05 -8.05
N ARG A 65 -1.14 5.77 -6.95
CA ARG A 65 -0.34 6.92 -6.49
C ARG A 65 0.06 6.78 -5.03
N LEU A 66 1.26 7.27 -4.71
CA LEU A 66 1.69 7.51 -3.35
C LEU A 66 1.45 8.97 -2.99
N TYR A 67 0.77 9.21 -1.88
CA TYR A 67 0.52 10.55 -1.37
C TYR A 67 0.36 10.56 0.15
N TYR A 68 0.45 11.72 0.75
CA TYR A 68 0.15 11.91 2.17
C TYR A 68 -1.35 12.15 2.37
N GLY A 69 -2.02 11.21 3.06
CA GLY A 69 -3.42 11.31 3.43
C GLY A 69 -3.61 11.89 4.84
N PRO A 70 -3.82 13.21 5.02
CA PRO A 70 -3.86 13.82 6.36
C PRO A 70 -4.98 13.28 7.24
N GLY A 71 -6.09 12.83 6.67
CA GLY A 71 -7.19 12.17 7.39
C GLY A 71 -6.83 10.80 7.96
N GLN A 72 -5.81 10.15 7.42
CA GLN A 72 -5.42 8.76 7.75
C GLN A 72 -4.07 8.67 8.46
N ARG A 73 -3.52 9.79 8.91
CA ARG A 73 -2.21 9.88 9.58
C ARG A 73 -2.04 8.97 10.82
N LYS A 74 -3.12 8.45 11.36
CA LYS A 74 -3.09 7.50 12.48
C LYS A 74 -2.81 6.06 12.03
N GLU A 75 -3.00 5.77 10.75
CA GLU A 75 -2.85 4.44 10.16
C GLU A 75 -1.54 4.31 9.39
N GLY A 76 -1.02 5.43 8.87
CA GLY A 76 0.25 5.48 8.14
C GLY A 76 0.66 6.90 7.79
N PHE A 77 1.86 7.06 7.25
CA PHE A 77 2.40 8.35 6.81
C PHE A 77 2.45 8.49 5.29
N LEU A 78 2.21 7.38 4.58
CA LEU A 78 1.94 7.33 3.15
C LEU A 78 0.66 6.55 2.88
N THR A 79 -0.02 6.93 1.83
CA THR A 79 -1.19 6.26 1.29
C THR A 79 -0.90 5.83 -0.14
N LEU A 80 -1.07 4.54 -0.43
CA LEU A 80 -1.16 4.04 -1.79
C LEU A 80 -2.64 4.06 -2.19
N LEU A 81 -3.00 4.92 -3.14
CA LEU A 81 -4.36 5.07 -3.66
C LEU A 81 -4.46 4.42 -5.03
N LEU A 82 -5.44 3.55 -5.20
CA LEU A 82 -5.83 2.97 -6.49
C LEU A 82 -7.14 3.60 -6.95
N THR A 83 -7.14 4.17 -8.16
CA THR A 83 -8.31 4.78 -8.80
C THR A 83 -8.71 4.04 -10.06
N LEU A 84 -9.99 4.14 -10.43
CA LEU A 84 -10.56 3.82 -11.73
C LEU A 84 -11.18 5.12 -12.27
N GLY A 85 -10.61 5.68 -13.32
CA GLY A 85 -10.91 7.05 -13.73
C GLY A 85 -10.68 8.03 -12.57
N LYS A 86 -11.71 8.82 -12.27
CA LYS A 86 -11.69 9.80 -11.18
C LYS A 86 -12.21 9.25 -9.84
N GLN A 87 -12.42 7.95 -9.70
CA GLN A 87 -13.03 7.35 -8.51
C GLN A 87 -12.03 6.48 -7.77
N GLY A 88 -11.95 6.63 -6.45
CA GLY A 88 -11.17 5.75 -5.59
C GLY A 88 -11.76 4.33 -5.58
N VAL A 89 -10.89 3.33 -5.70
CA VAL A 89 -11.29 1.91 -5.63
C VAL A 89 -10.85 1.32 -4.29
N TYR A 90 -9.56 1.45 -3.99
CA TYR A 90 -8.94 1.00 -2.75
C TYR A 90 -7.81 1.94 -2.34
N HIS A 91 -7.53 1.99 -1.04
CA HIS A 91 -6.32 2.62 -0.52
C HIS A 91 -5.69 1.76 0.56
N ALA A 92 -4.38 1.91 0.71
CA ALA A 92 -3.59 1.33 1.77
C ALA A 92 -2.78 2.41 2.47
N ASN A 93 -2.79 2.41 3.80
CA ASN A 93 -1.99 3.32 4.59
C ASN A 93 -0.82 2.56 5.21
N PHE A 94 0.37 3.08 5.05
CA PHE A 94 1.58 2.43 5.53
C PHE A 94 2.67 3.44 5.91
N ARG A 95 3.72 2.94 6.51
CA ARG A 95 4.96 3.67 6.80
C ARG A 95 6.16 2.75 6.60
N PHE A 96 7.31 3.34 6.35
CA PHE A 96 8.59 2.66 6.47
C PHE A 96 9.15 2.79 7.89
N GLY A 97 10.13 1.98 8.25
CA GLY A 97 10.82 2.04 9.51
C GLY A 97 11.61 0.79 9.82
N LYS A 98 11.96 0.61 11.08
CA LYS A 98 12.64 -0.60 11.57
C LYS A 98 11.62 -1.67 11.95
N GLY A 99 11.91 -2.91 11.63
CA GLY A 99 11.16 -4.10 12.07
C GLY A 99 11.51 -4.49 13.50
N PHE A 100 10.97 -5.61 13.97
CA PHE A 100 11.18 -6.11 15.32
C PHE A 100 12.64 -6.45 15.65
N ASN A 101 13.44 -6.80 14.64
CA ASN A 101 14.86 -7.10 14.79
C ASN A 101 15.77 -5.95 14.31
N GLY A 102 15.20 -4.78 14.04
CA GLY A 102 15.91 -3.61 13.55
C GLY A 102 16.11 -3.56 12.03
N GLU A 103 15.62 -4.56 11.29
CA GLU A 103 15.69 -4.65 9.84
C GLU A 103 14.83 -3.59 9.15
N PRO A 104 15.14 -3.20 7.89
CA PRO A 104 14.29 -2.36 7.07
C PRO A 104 12.89 -2.96 6.91
N ALA A 105 11.85 -2.22 7.30
CA ALA A 105 10.50 -2.74 7.31
C ALA A 105 9.45 -1.76 6.75
N MET A 106 8.42 -2.33 6.11
CA MET A 106 7.17 -1.65 5.79
C MET A 106 6.10 -2.07 6.80
N TRP A 107 5.39 -1.10 7.36
CA TRP A 107 4.30 -1.30 8.33
C TRP A 107 2.98 -0.85 7.69
N ILE A 108 2.10 -1.79 7.40
CA ILE A 108 0.78 -1.52 6.81
C ILE A 108 -0.21 -1.33 7.96
N GLY A 109 -0.81 -0.15 8.04
CA GLY A 109 -1.80 0.17 9.08
C GLY A 109 -3.22 -0.22 8.71
N THR A 110 -3.56 -0.16 7.42
CA THR A 110 -4.89 -0.56 6.92
C THR A 110 -4.90 -0.71 5.40
N ILE A 111 -5.84 -1.50 4.90
CA ILE A 111 -6.27 -1.53 3.50
C ILE A 111 -7.79 -1.44 3.49
N GLN A 112 -8.34 -0.45 2.77
CA GLN A 112 -9.77 -0.22 2.72
C GLN A 112 -10.26 0.06 1.31
N GLY A 113 -11.45 -0.45 0.99
CA GLY A 113 -12.20 -0.06 -0.20
C GLY A 113 -13.01 1.22 0.06
N TYR A 114 -13.33 1.94 -1.00
CA TYR A 114 -14.23 3.08 -0.91
C TYR A 114 -15.69 2.61 -0.74
N LYS A 115 -16.48 3.37 0.02
CA LYS A 115 -17.84 2.99 0.42
C LYS A 115 -18.78 2.68 -0.77
N ASP A 116 -18.65 3.43 -1.85
CA ASP A 116 -19.45 3.26 -3.07
C ASP A 116 -18.66 2.56 -4.20
N GLY A 117 -17.54 1.93 -3.85
CA GLY A 117 -16.59 1.31 -4.79
C GLY A 117 -16.92 -0.12 -5.22
N LEU A 118 -18.05 -0.72 -4.80
CA LEU A 118 -18.32 -2.13 -5.06
C LEU A 118 -18.41 -2.46 -6.57
N ASP A 119 -19.07 -1.60 -7.35
CA ASP A 119 -19.22 -1.82 -8.79
C ASP A 119 -17.90 -1.54 -9.54
N ASN A 120 -17.13 -0.56 -9.08
CA ASN A 120 -15.76 -0.33 -9.56
C ASN A 120 -14.87 -1.54 -9.26
N ALA A 121 -14.97 -2.10 -8.06
CA ALA A 121 -14.21 -3.30 -7.69
C ALA A 121 -14.57 -4.51 -8.55
N LYS A 122 -15.85 -4.71 -8.89
CA LYS A 122 -16.28 -5.75 -9.85
C LYS A 122 -15.72 -5.50 -11.24
N THR A 123 -15.77 -4.26 -11.72
CA THR A 123 -15.26 -3.85 -13.03
C THR A 123 -13.76 -4.12 -13.12
N VAL A 124 -12.99 -3.68 -12.14
CA VAL A 124 -11.54 -3.94 -12.05
C VAL A 124 -11.27 -5.44 -12.01
N THR A 125 -11.98 -6.20 -11.16
CA THR A 125 -11.81 -7.65 -11.06
C THR A 125 -12.02 -8.34 -12.41
N LYS A 126 -13.01 -7.91 -13.19
CA LYS A 126 -13.28 -8.45 -14.55
C LYS A 126 -12.15 -8.10 -15.52
N LYS A 127 -11.73 -6.83 -15.55
CA LYS A 127 -10.63 -6.35 -16.40
C LYS A 127 -9.29 -7.04 -16.09
N MET A 128 -9.04 -7.37 -14.82
CA MET A 128 -7.82 -8.03 -14.34
C MET A 128 -7.95 -9.57 -14.26
N PHE A 129 -8.72 -10.19 -15.13
CA PHE A 129 -8.87 -11.65 -15.21
C PHE A 129 -9.21 -12.32 -13.87
N GLY A 130 -10.10 -11.68 -13.09
CA GLY A 130 -10.54 -12.17 -11.78
C GLY A 130 -9.57 -11.85 -10.63
N TYR A 131 -8.54 -11.01 -10.84
CA TYR A 131 -7.71 -10.52 -9.76
C TYR A 131 -8.40 -9.37 -9.05
N ARG A 132 -8.60 -9.48 -7.73
CA ARG A 132 -9.37 -8.50 -6.97
C ARG A 132 -8.56 -7.25 -6.65
N PRO A 133 -9.15 -6.05 -6.62
CA PRO A 133 -8.44 -4.80 -6.31
C PRO A 133 -7.70 -4.83 -4.97
N LYS A 134 -8.26 -5.49 -3.95
CA LYS A 134 -7.59 -5.63 -2.66
C LYS A 134 -6.29 -6.44 -2.74
N ASN A 135 -6.26 -7.47 -3.61
CA ASN A 135 -5.05 -8.25 -3.85
C ASN A 135 -4.06 -7.46 -4.71
N PHE A 136 -4.56 -6.65 -5.64
CA PHE A 136 -3.73 -5.80 -6.48
C PHE A 136 -3.02 -4.70 -5.66
N ILE A 137 -3.69 -4.11 -4.68
CA ILE A 137 -3.03 -3.15 -3.78
C ILE A 137 -1.91 -3.83 -2.96
N MET A 138 -2.13 -5.07 -2.49
CA MET A 138 -1.08 -5.86 -1.82
C MET A 138 0.07 -6.21 -2.76
N PHE A 139 -0.22 -6.55 -4.01
CA PHE A 139 0.77 -6.76 -5.05
C PHE A 139 1.66 -5.52 -5.23
N LEU A 140 1.05 -4.34 -5.39
CA LEU A 140 1.79 -3.07 -5.51
C LEU A 140 2.64 -2.77 -4.28
N LEU A 141 2.11 -2.95 -3.06
CA LEU A 141 2.86 -2.74 -1.81
C LEU A 141 4.10 -3.65 -1.72
N ARG A 142 3.97 -4.93 -2.13
CA ARG A 142 5.10 -5.86 -2.16
C ARG A 142 6.19 -5.41 -3.13
N HIS A 143 5.81 -4.91 -4.31
CA HIS A 143 6.78 -4.43 -5.29
C HIS A 143 7.42 -3.12 -4.86
N ILE A 144 6.68 -2.20 -4.26
CA ILE A 144 7.24 -1.00 -3.60
C ILE A 144 8.23 -1.42 -2.51
N ALA A 145 7.86 -2.37 -1.64
CA ALA A 145 8.74 -2.87 -0.59
C ALA A 145 10.05 -3.46 -1.15
N ALA A 146 9.96 -4.29 -2.20
CA ALA A 146 11.12 -4.89 -2.84
C ALA A 146 12.05 -3.85 -3.47
N ILE A 147 11.51 -2.86 -4.18
CA ILE A 147 12.30 -1.78 -4.80
C ILE A 147 12.94 -0.92 -3.71
N CYS A 148 12.21 -0.58 -2.65
CA CYS A 148 12.73 0.15 -1.51
C CYS A 148 13.64 -0.70 -0.58
N LYS A 149 14.03 -1.93 -0.96
CA LYS A 149 14.92 -2.81 -0.19
C LYS A 149 14.42 -3.12 1.22
N VAL A 150 13.10 -3.24 1.37
CA VAL A 150 12.45 -3.67 2.61
C VAL A 150 12.68 -5.17 2.80
N GLU A 151 13.06 -5.57 4.00
CA GLU A 151 13.33 -6.98 4.36
C GLU A 151 12.14 -7.65 5.07
N SER A 152 11.23 -6.85 5.63
CA SER A 152 10.03 -7.37 6.31
C SER A 152 8.83 -6.48 6.07
N ILE A 153 7.68 -7.10 5.82
CA ILE A 153 6.38 -6.41 5.80
C ILE A 153 5.59 -6.84 7.03
N TYR A 154 5.17 -5.86 7.82
CA TYR A 154 4.27 -6.04 8.96
C TYR A 154 2.95 -5.36 8.68
N ALA A 155 1.86 -5.95 9.15
CA ALA A 155 0.52 -5.40 9.01
C ALA A 155 -0.20 -5.38 10.36
N VAL A 156 -0.94 -4.33 10.63
CA VAL A 156 -1.67 -4.19 11.90
C VAL A 156 -2.86 -5.13 11.89
N SER A 157 -2.99 -5.97 12.93
CA SER A 157 -4.13 -6.88 13.13
C SER A 157 -5.40 -6.12 13.58
N ASP A 158 -6.53 -6.81 13.58
CA ASP A 158 -7.77 -6.30 14.17
C ASP A 158 -7.58 -5.91 15.64
N GLU A 159 -6.78 -6.67 16.41
CA GLU A 159 -6.43 -6.35 17.81
C GLU A 159 -5.53 -5.11 17.90
N GLY A 160 -4.59 -4.96 16.97
CA GLY A 160 -3.66 -3.82 16.91
C GLY A 160 -4.27 -2.56 16.29
N PHE A 161 -5.41 -2.65 15.62
CA PHE A 161 -6.00 -1.52 14.92
C PHE A 161 -6.54 -0.48 15.88
N TYR A 162 -5.99 0.72 15.84
CA TYR A 162 -6.26 1.75 16.82
C TYR A 162 -7.75 2.14 16.90
N ALA A 163 -8.46 2.13 15.77
CA ALA A 163 -9.87 2.53 15.73
C ALA A 163 -10.81 1.49 16.34
N ASN A 164 -10.40 0.22 16.41
CA ASN A 164 -11.18 -0.83 17.10
C ASN A 164 -11.14 -0.68 18.63
N THR A 165 -10.26 0.18 19.17
CA THR A 165 -10.08 0.40 20.61
C THR A 165 -10.73 1.65 21.13
N HIS A 166 -11.10 2.56 20.28
CA HIS A 166 -11.91 3.68 20.68
C HIS A 166 -13.32 3.17 21.00
N LEU A 167 -13.65 3.14 22.28
CA LEU A 167 -15.03 3.09 22.76
C LEU A 167 -15.78 4.23 22.09
N VAL A 168 -16.29 3.94 20.92
CA VAL A 168 -17.07 4.90 20.18
C VAL A 168 -18.34 5.12 21.00
N ARG A 169 -18.58 6.34 21.40
CA ARG A 169 -19.86 6.74 21.97
C ARG A 169 -20.95 6.37 20.95
N GLY A 170 -21.71 5.31 21.26
CA GLY A 170 -22.76 4.78 20.43
C GLY A 170 -22.32 3.61 19.52
N HIS A 171 -23.23 2.66 19.30
CA HIS A 171 -23.09 1.41 18.55
C HIS A 171 -22.53 1.59 17.14
N ARG A 172 -21.21 1.75 17.00
CA ARG A 172 -20.58 1.61 15.69
C ARG A 172 -20.12 0.17 15.52
N ALA A 173 -20.51 -0.43 14.38
CA ALA A 173 -20.00 -1.70 13.94
C ALA A 173 -18.45 -1.65 13.86
N LYS A 174 -17.80 -2.81 14.02
CA LYS A 174 -16.38 -3.02 13.76
C LYS A 174 -15.98 -2.29 12.48
N VAL A 175 -14.99 -1.39 12.57
CA VAL A 175 -14.68 -0.45 11.48
C VAL A 175 -13.94 -1.14 10.34
N ALA A 176 -13.16 -2.19 10.65
CA ALA A 176 -12.42 -2.98 9.67
C ALA A 176 -12.28 -4.44 10.12
N GLU A 177 -12.23 -5.35 9.17
CA GLU A 177 -11.82 -6.75 9.35
C GLU A 177 -10.52 -6.94 8.54
N LEU A 178 -9.40 -6.79 9.22
CA LEU A 178 -8.08 -6.83 8.61
C LEU A 178 -7.48 -8.24 8.60
N ASP A 179 -7.68 -9.00 9.67
CA ASP A 179 -7.08 -10.32 9.85
C ASP A 179 -7.36 -11.27 8.68
N PRO A 180 -8.62 -11.43 8.18
CA PRO A 180 -8.88 -12.27 7.03
C PRO A 180 -8.14 -11.85 5.75
N LEU A 181 -7.85 -10.54 5.59
CA LEU A 181 -7.08 -10.05 4.46
C LEU A 181 -5.61 -10.45 4.59
N TRP A 182 -5.06 -10.36 5.80
CA TRP A 182 -3.66 -10.75 6.05
C TRP A 182 -3.46 -12.25 5.89
N GLU A 183 -4.37 -13.07 6.41
CA GLU A 183 -4.36 -14.53 6.24
C GLU A 183 -4.45 -14.92 4.75
N GLU A 184 -5.37 -14.30 3.99
CA GLU A 184 -5.48 -14.50 2.54
C GLU A 184 -4.19 -14.10 1.79
N SER A 185 -3.46 -13.12 2.32
CA SER A 185 -2.17 -12.69 1.79
C SER A 185 -0.99 -13.55 2.22
N GLY A 186 -1.24 -14.65 2.94
CA GLY A 186 -0.21 -15.55 3.47
C GLY A 186 0.47 -15.03 4.75
N GLY A 187 -0.16 -14.06 5.42
CA GLY A 187 0.34 -13.48 6.66
C GLY A 187 0.23 -14.45 7.83
N VAL A 188 1.18 -14.33 8.75
CA VAL A 188 1.23 -15.11 10.01
C VAL A 188 1.27 -14.12 11.17
N VAL A 189 0.47 -14.37 12.20
CA VAL A 189 0.44 -13.57 13.43
C VAL A 189 1.82 -13.58 14.09
N CYS A 190 2.31 -12.41 14.46
CA CYS A 190 3.57 -12.24 15.21
C CYS A 190 3.40 -12.64 16.67
N SER A 191 4.52 -12.75 17.42
CA SER A 191 4.49 -12.90 18.88
C SER A 191 3.82 -11.69 19.58
N ASP A 192 3.91 -10.51 18.99
CA ASP A 192 3.06 -9.38 19.32
C ASP A 192 1.80 -9.48 18.44
N GLU A 193 0.71 -9.98 19.02
CA GLU A 193 -0.56 -10.26 18.34
C GLU A 193 -1.21 -9.02 17.69
N ARG A 194 -0.68 -7.83 17.96
CA ARG A 194 -1.11 -6.60 17.26
C ARG A 194 -0.68 -6.55 15.80
N PHE A 195 0.14 -7.52 15.36
CA PHE A 195 0.72 -7.52 14.01
C PHE A 195 0.73 -8.89 13.36
N PHE A 196 0.63 -8.86 12.03
CA PHE A 196 0.94 -9.97 11.13
C PHE A 196 2.29 -9.70 10.44
N LYS A 197 3.06 -10.75 10.19
CA LYS A 197 4.17 -10.73 9.25
C LYS A 197 3.67 -11.23 7.90
N ILE A 198 3.81 -10.39 6.86
CA ILE A 198 3.33 -10.68 5.50
C ILE A 198 4.52 -11.12 4.64
N PRO A 199 4.40 -12.19 3.82
CA PRO A 199 5.45 -12.57 2.88
C PRO A 199 5.74 -11.44 1.88
N LEU A 200 7.03 -11.22 1.59
CA LEU A 200 7.47 -10.25 0.56
C LEU A 200 6.99 -10.63 -0.84
N GLU A 201 6.86 -11.93 -1.10
CA GLU A 201 6.38 -12.44 -2.38
C GLU A 201 4.96 -12.98 -2.27
N GLU A 202 4.19 -12.80 -3.35
CA GLU A 202 2.87 -13.42 -3.46
C GLU A 202 3.01 -14.88 -3.89
N TYR A 203 2.36 -15.79 -3.17
CA TYR A 203 2.25 -17.16 -3.64
C TYR A 203 1.36 -17.24 -4.88
N ARG A 204 1.94 -17.66 -5.99
CA ARG A 204 1.23 -17.94 -7.24
C ARG A 204 1.04 -19.44 -7.40
N LYS A 205 -0.23 -19.83 -7.43
CA LYS A 205 -0.58 -21.24 -7.64
C LYS A 205 -0.06 -21.73 -8.99
N PRO A 206 0.68 -22.87 -9.05
CA PRO A 206 1.12 -23.45 -10.31
C PRO A 206 -0.05 -23.73 -11.27
N ILE A 207 0.16 -23.51 -12.56
CA ILE A 207 -0.91 -23.64 -13.58
C ILE A 207 -1.48 -25.05 -13.62
N GLU A 208 -0.64 -26.04 -13.36
CA GLU A 208 -1.01 -27.46 -13.34
C GLU A 208 -2.03 -27.79 -12.24
N GLU A 209 -1.97 -27.09 -11.12
CA GLU A 209 -2.88 -27.25 -9.98
C GLU A 209 -4.19 -26.47 -10.15
N ILE A 210 -4.29 -25.63 -11.20
CA ILE A 210 -5.49 -24.86 -11.50
C ILE A 210 -6.42 -25.73 -12.35
N LYS A 211 -7.73 -25.68 -12.02
CA LYS A 211 -8.76 -26.37 -12.81
C LYS A 211 -8.64 -25.98 -14.28
N SER A 212 -8.67 -26.96 -15.19
CA SER A 212 -8.42 -26.79 -16.64
C SER A 212 -9.21 -25.61 -17.26
N GLN A 213 -10.47 -25.47 -16.89
CA GLN A 213 -11.36 -24.38 -17.34
C GLN A 213 -10.87 -22.97 -16.97
N LYS A 214 -10.04 -22.83 -15.91
CA LYS A 214 -9.53 -21.54 -15.43
C LYS A 214 -8.08 -21.27 -15.82
N ARG A 215 -7.35 -22.25 -16.37
CA ARG A 215 -5.92 -22.10 -16.69
C ARG A 215 -5.62 -20.93 -17.62
N SER A 216 -6.43 -20.75 -18.67
CA SER A 216 -6.26 -19.62 -19.60
C SER A 216 -6.42 -18.27 -18.89
N GLN A 217 -7.41 -18.15 -18.01
CA GLN A 217 -7.63 -16.93 -17.23
C GLN A 217 -6.44 -16.63 -16.30
N TYR A 218 -5.89 -17.67 -15.65
CA TYR A 218 -4.76 -17.49 -14.73
C TYR A 218 -3.46 -17.15 -15.47
N ARG A 219 -3.20 -17.75 -16.66
CA ARG A 219 -2.06 -17.35 -17.48
C ARG A 219 -2.13 -15.87 -17.83
N LYS A 220 -3.25 -15.41 -18.40
CA LYS A 220 -3.44 -13.98 -18.72
C LYS A 220 -3.26 -13.06 -17.50
N ARG A 221 -3.74 -13.49 -16.32
CA ARG A 221 -3.55 -12.76 -15.08
C ARG A 221 -2.07 -12.67 -14.70
N TYR A 222 -1.33 -13.78 -14.76
CA TYR A 222 0.08 -13.80 -14.39
C TYR A 222 0.92 -12.99 -15.37
N ASP A 223 0.68 -13.13 -16.67
CA ASP A 223 1.34 -12.31 -17.70
C ASP A 223 1.11 -10.80 -17.45
N LEU A 224 -0.12 -10.42 -17.12
CA LEU A 224 -0.48 -9.04 -16.80
C LEU A 224 0.25 -8.54 -15.54
N LEU A 225 0.29 -9.34 -14.49
CA LEU A 225 0.98 -8.97 -13.25
C LEU A 225 2.49 -8.87 -13.44
N ASP A 226 3.10 -9.74 -14.25
CA ASP A 226 4.52 -9.69 -14.58
C ASP A 226 4.88 -8.40 -15.35
N GLN A 227 4.02 -7.99 -16.29
CA GLN A 227 4.16 -6.70 -16.96
C GLN A 227 4.07 -5.53 -15.95
N TYR A 228 3.06 -5.52 -15.09
CA TYR A 228 2.87 -4.45 -14.11
C TYR A 228 4.01 -4.35 -13.08
N GLN A 229 4.60 -5.47 -12.71
CA GLN A 229 5.81 -5.48 -11.89
C GLN A 229 6.95 -4.69 -12.53
N LEU A 230 7.16 -4.85 -13.85
CA LEU A 230 8.19 -4.12 -14.57
C LEU A 230 7.87 -2.63 -14.63
N GLU A 231 6.64 -2.26 -14.91
CA GLU A 231 6.18 -0.86 -14.96
C GLU A 231 6.38 -0.15 -13.61
N VAL A 232 5.98 -0.77 -12.49
CA VAL A 232 6.22 -0.24 -11.14
C VAL A 232 7.71 -0.05 -10.87
N LYS A 233 8.55 -1.02 -11.28
CA LYS A 233 10.00 -0.93 -11.12
C LYS A 233 10.60 0.22 -11.92
N GLU A 234 10.15 0.43 -13.15
CA GLU A 234 10.63 1.53 -14.00
C GLU A 234 10.22 2.90 -13.43
N ASN A 235 8.97 3.05 -13.01
CA ASN A 235 8.49 4.30 -12.44
C ASN A 235 9.21 4.68 -11.14
N LEU A 236 9.46 3.72 -10.25
CA LEU A 236 10.16 3.98 -9.00
C LEU A 236 11.68 4.14 -9.18
N LYS A 237 12.31 3.51 -10.17
CA LYS A 237 13.73 3.73 -10.49
C LYS A 237 14.03 5.13 -10.99
N ARG A 238 13.12 5.75 -11.75
CA ARG A 238 13.27 7.15 -12.17
C ARG A 238 13.43 8.09 -11.00
N SER A 239 12.91 7.73 -9.83
CA SER A 239 13.11 8.49 -8.59
C SER A 239 14.53 8.31 -7.99
N GLU A 240 15.25 7.22 -8.30
CA GLU A 240 16.60 6.95 -7.78
C GLU A 240 17.70 7.57 -8.66
N GLU A 241 17.54 7.61 -9.98
CA GLU A 241 18.60 8.01 -10.93
C GLU A 241 19.00 9.49 -10.81
N HIS A 242 18.08 10.39 -10.50
CA HIS A 242 18.38 11.80 -10.24
C HIS A 242 19.28 12.03 -9.01
N THR A 243 19.28 11.12 -8.05
CA THR A 243 20.12 11.23 -6.84
C THR A 243 21.60 10.94 -7.13
N SER A 244 21.87 10.01 -8.05
CA SER A 244 23.23 9.62 -8.40
C SER A 244 23.96 10.67 -9.25
N GLU A 245 23.25 11.40 -10.10
CA GLU A 245 23.83 12.49 -10.92
C GLU A 245 24.19 13.71 -10.09
N LEU A 246 23.40 14.09 -9.10
CA LEU A 246 23.70 15.21 -8.20
C LEU A 246 24.86 14.90 -7.24
N GLN A 247 25.02 13.65 -6.80
CA GLN A 247 26.15 13.24 -5.97
C GLN A 247 27.47 13.16 -6.75
N SER A 248 27.42 12.98 -8.07
CA SER A 248 28.62 12.97 -8.92
C SER A 248 29.10 14.38 -9.32
N LEU A 249 28.28 15.41 -9.06
CA LEU A 249 28.58 16.82 -9.36
C LEU A 249 29.04 17.64 -8.14
N MET A 250 29.06 17.03 -6.95
CA MET A 250 29.58 17.60 -5.71
C MET A 250 30.93 16.99 -5.33
#